data_f710044228cd7351a6aa6636652eea3b
#
_entry.id   f710044228cd7351a6aa6636652eea3b
#
_cell.length_a   1.000
_cell.length_b   1.000
_cell.length_c   1.000
_cell.angle_alpha   90.00
_cell.angle_beta   90.00
_cell.angle_gamma   90.00
#
_symmetry.space_group_name_H-M   'P 1'
#
loop_
_entity.id
_entity.type
_entity.pdbx_description
1 polymer ?
#
loop_
_entity_poly.entity_id
_entity_poly.type
_entity_poly.pdbx_seq_one_letter_code
_entity_poly.pdbx_strand_id
1 'polypeptide(L)'
;MKWNREQTEKYFVLFGKIMLVAAIVFNAWLTHKCYFNFLLSDDASELVYSRMLAQEGSIISSNWYGSTELEILNTQLIYSLLFHFTSNFQVVRIVGQVILTLIFLASYLFCLRGIDLEKAGERFWKTAFLLVIPISDAWIFLIMKAYYIPAVAVSFVGLGLACRIR
;
A
#
# COMPACT_ATOMS: atom_id res chain seq x y z
N MET A 1 -35.37 11.30 -19.22
CA MET A 1 -34.90 9.99 -18.69
C MET A 1 -34.63 10.18 -17.18
N LYS A 2 -35.54 9.75 -16.28
CA LYS A 2 -35.32 9.86 -14.83
C LYS A 2 -34.37 8.72 -14.42
N TRP A 3 -33.11 9.01 -14.20
CA TRP A 3 -32.19 8.07 -13.63
C TRP A 3 -32.64 7.73 -12.20
N ASN A 4 -32.86 6.46 -11.94
CA ASN A 4 -33.17 5.99 -10.60
C ASN A 4 -31.91 6.12 -9.75
N ARG A 5 -31.99 6.79 -8.60
CA ARG A 5 -30.87 7.02 -7.66
C ARG A 5 -30.12 5.72 -7.34
N GLU A 6 -30.84 4.63 -7.14
CA GLU A 6 -30.26 3.31 -6.85
C GLU A 6 -29.39 2.77 -8.00
N GLN A 7 -29.83 2.96 -9.25
CA GLN A 7 -29.04 2.57 -10.41
C GLN A 7 -27.75 3.40 -10.52
N THR A 8 -27.84 4.70 -10.28
CA THR A 8 -26.68 5.59 -10.27
C THR A 8 -25.64 5.15 -9.24
N GLU A 9 -26.06 4.81 -8.02
CA GLU A 9 -25.19 4.32 -6.95
C GLU A 9 -24.46 3.02 -7.34
N LYS A 10 -25.16 2.06 -7.95
CA LYS A 10 -24.56 0.81 -8.44
C LYS A 10 -23.51 1.06 -9.52
N TYR A 11 -23.75 2.02 -10.42
CA TYR A 11 -22.75 2.37 -11.45
C TYR A 11 -21.53 3.03 -10.84
N PHE A 12 -21.65 3.90 -9.84
CA PHE A 12 -20.51 4.51 -9.15
C PHE A 12 -19.66 3.47 -8.41
N VAL A 13 -20.28 2.50 -7.76
CA VAL A 13 -19.57 1.38 -7.10
C VAL A 13 -18.83 0.54 -8.14
N LEU A 14 -19.46 0.19 -9.25
CA LEU A 14 -18.82 -0.59 -10.32
C LEU A 14 -17.66 0.18 -10.94
N PHE A 15 -17.85 1.47 -11.24
CA PHE A 15 -16.80 2.35 -11.74
C PHE A 15 -15.61 2.39 -10.78
N GLY A 16 -15.85 2.58 -9.49
CA GLY A 16 -14.79 2.61 -8.49
C GLY A 16 -14.00 1.30 -8.39
N LYS A 17 -14.68 0.14 -8.50
CA LYS A 17 -14.01 -1.17 -8.57
C LYS A 17 -13.08 -1.28 -9.77
N ILE A 18 -13.57 -0.92 -10.96
CA ILE A 18 -12.80 -0.97 -12.19
C ILE A 18 -11.58 -0.03 -12.09
N MET A 19 -11.79 1.20 -11.64
CA MET A 19 -10.74 2.20 -11.48
C MET A 19 -9.68 1.76 -10.46
N LEU A 20 -10.09 1.13 -9.35
CA LEU A 20 -9.16 0.63 -8.34
C LEU A 20 -8.25 -0.47 -8.90
N VAL A 21 -8.83 -1.46 -9.59
CA VAL A 21 -8.05 -2.53 -10.23
C VAL A 21 -7.11 -1.95 -11.29
N ALA A 22 -7.63 -1.06 -12.14
CA ALA A 22 -6.83 -0.39 -13.16
C ALA A 22 -5.67 0.42 -12.55
N ALA A 23 -5.90 1.13 -11.44
CA ALA A 23 -4.87 1.89 -10.74
C ALA A 23 -3.77 0.98 -10.15
N ILE A 24 -4.14 -0.14 -9.51
CA ILE A 24 -3.16 -1.11 -8.97
C ILE A 24 -2.31 -1.70 -10.10
N VAL A 25 -2.94 -2.15 -11.18
CA VAL A 25 -2.23 -2.71 -12.35
C VAL A 25 -1.32 -1.66 -12.99
N PHE A 26 -1.82 -0.44 -13.15
CA PHE A 26 -1.03 0.67 -13.71
C PHE A 26 0.18 1.00 -12.84
N ASN A 27 0.03 1.03 -11.50
CA ASN A 27 1.14 1.26 -10.58
C ASN A 27 2.19 0.15 -10.66
N ALA A 28 1.79 -1.11 -10.71
CA ALA A 28 2.70 -2.24 -10.88
C ALA A 28 3.46 -2.16 -12.23
N TRP A 29 2.75 -1.81 -13.31
CA TRP A 29 3.35 -1.58 -14.62
C TRP A 29 4.32 -0.40 -14.62
N LEU A 30 3.94 0.72 -13.99
CA LEU A 30 4.79 1.91 -13.89
C LEU A 30 6.06 1.61 -13.09
N THR A 31 5.94 0.90 -11.96
CA THR A 31 7.09 0.46 -11.17
C THR A 31 8.00 -0.46 -11.98
N HIS A 32 7.44 -1.35 -12.80
CA HIS A 32 8.23 -2.20 -13.70
C HIS A 32 8.99 -1.36 -14.74
N LYS A 33 8.33 -0.41 -15.39
CA LYS A 33 8.92 0.41 -16.46
C LYS A 33 9.93 1.43 -15.96
N CYS A 34 9.65 2.02 -14.80
CA CYS A 34 10.44 3.11 -14.24
C CYS A 34 11.34 2.66 -13.07
N TYR A 35 11.52 1.35 -12.87
CA TYR A 35 12.24 0.79 -11.73
C TYR A 35 13.57 1.48 -11.45
N PHE A 36 14.43 1.59 -12.46
CA PHE A 36 15.74 2.21 -12.31
C PHE A 36 15.70 3.72 -12.14
N ASN A 37 14.70 4.41 -12.69
CA ASN A 37 14.60 5.87 -12.63
C ASN A 37 14.13 6.36 -11.25
N PHE A 38 13.42 5.52 -10.50
CA PHE A 38 12.84 5.84 -9.20
C PHE A 38 13.49 5.10 -8.04
N LEU A 39 14.52 4.29 -8.30
CA LEU A 39 15.29 3.63 -7.27
C LEU A 39 16.30 4.62 -6.68
N LEU A 40 15.91 5.30 -5.63
CA LEU A 40 16.81 6.17 -4.86
C LEU A 40 17.67 5.33 -3.90
N SER A 41 18.68 5.97 -3.30
CA SER A 41 19.59 5.32 -2.33
C SER A 41 18.84 4.61 -1.20
N ASP A 42 17.80 5.24 -0.67
CA ASP A 42 17.01 4.70 0.45
C ASP A 42 16.22 3.45 0.04
N ASP A 43 15.58 3.50 -1.13
CA ASP A 43 14.84 2.35 -1.68
C ASP A 43 15.78 1.17 -1.99
N ALA A 44 17.00 1.47 -2.48
CA ALA A 44 18.00 0.45 -2.74
C ALA A 44 18.54 -0.17 -1.45
N SER A 45 18.85 0.65 -0.44
CA SER A 45 19.32 0.18 0.87
C SER A 45 18.24 -0.65 1.58
N GLU A 46 16.98 -0.26 1.50
CA GLU A 46 15.86 -1.04 2.02
C GLU A 46 15.79 -2.45 1.40
N LEU A 47 15.89 -2.55 0.09
CA LEU A 47 15.87 -3.83 -0.60
C LEU A 47 17.11 -4.68 -0.30
N VAL A 48 18.30 -4.08 -0.21
CA VAL A 48 19.53 -4.78 0.15
C VAL A 48 19.45 -5.31 1.58
N TYR A 49 18.98 -4.49 2.52
CA TYR A 49 18.75 -4.89 3.89
C TYR A 49 17.73 -6.02 4.00
N SER A 50 16.62 -5.92 3.27
CA SER A 50 15.59 -6.96 3.23
C SER A 50 16.15 -8.31 2.73
N ARG A 51 17.01 -8.26 1.71
CA ARG A 51 17.69 -9.47 1.23
C ARG A 51 18.63 -10.05 2.27
N MET A 52 19.37 -9.21 3.01
CA MET A 52 20.24 -9.64 4.08
C MET A 52 19.45 -10.31 5.21
N LEU A 53 18.32 -9.72 5.64
CA LEU A 53 17.41 -10.33 6.62
C LEU A 53 16.92 -11.71 6.16
N ALA A 54 16.57 -11.85 4.88
CA ALA A 54 16.17 -13.14 4.32
C ALA A 54 17.31 -14.18 4.35
N GLN A 55 18.53 -13.77 4.11
CA GLN A 55 19.72 -14.66 4.16
C GLN A 55 20.10 -15.06 5.57
N GLU A 56 19.97 -14.15 6.53
CA GLU A 56 20.24 -14.40 7.95
C GLU A 56 19.11 -15.15 8.66
N GLY A 57 17.90 -15.21 8.05
CA GLY A 57 16.71 -15.78 8.69
C GLY A 57 16.29 -15.00 9.93
N SER A 58 16.55 -13.70 9.97
CA SER A 58 16.36 -12.81 11.10
C SER A 58 15.41 -11.66 10.76
N ILE A 59 14.73 -11.13 11.75
CA ILE A 59 13.89 -9.92 11.62
C ILE A 59 14.68 -8.64 11.87
N ILE A 60 15.85 -8.74 12.46
CA ILE A 60 16.80 -7.65 12.74
C ILE A 60 18.19 -8.19 12.50
N SER A 61 19.04 -7.45 11.79
CA SER A 61 20.43 -7.80 11.59
C SER A 61 21.35 -6.97 12.47
N SER A 62 22.35 -7.62 13.09
CA SER A 62 23.45 -6.96 13.80
C SER A 62 24.52 -6.41 12.86
N ASN A 63 24.49 -6.79 11.59
CA ASN A 63 25.46 -6.43 10.57
C ASN A 63 25.05 -5.21 9.74
N TRP A 64 23.95 -4.55 10.12
CA TRP A 64 23.42 -3.39 9.41
C TRP A 64 23.23 -2.21 10.36
N TYR A 65 23.80 -1.07 10.00
CA TYR A 65 23.53 0.18 10.67
C TYR A 65 22.24 0.76 10.04
N GLY A 66 21.13 0.66 10.78
CA GLY A 66 19.85 1.21 10.36
C GLY A 66 19.89 2.74 10.26
N SER A 67 18.90 3.29 9.60
CA SER A 67 18.64 4.74 9.63
C SER A 67 18.27 5.17 11.05
N THR A 68 18.40 6.46 11.34
CA THR A 68 17.98 7.06 12.63
C THR A 68 16.46 7.09 12.80
N GLU A 69 15.70 6.61 11.82
CA GLU A 69 14.24 6.57 11.85
C GLU A 69 13.73 5.33 12.56
N LEU A 70 12.83 5.56 13.53
CA LEU A 70 12.12 4.48 14.22
C LEU A 70 11.05 3.88 13.28
N GLU A 71 11.41 2.82 12.61
CA GLU A 71 10.50 2.04 11.78
C GLU A 71 9.74 1.01 12.64
N ILE A 72 8.59 1.43 13.20
CA ILE A 72 7.75 0.54 14.05
C ILE A 72 7.11 -0.58 13.22
N LEU A 73 6.77 -0.29 11.97
CA LEU A 73 6.26 -1.26 10.99
C LEU A 73 7.17 -1.22 9.76
N ASN A 74 7.97 -2.25 9.65
CA ASN A 74 9.04 -2.30 8.69
C ASN A 74 8.56 -2.97 7.38
N THR A 75 8.52 -2.20 6.28
CA THR A 75 8.25 -2.70 4.93
C THR A 75 9.26 -3.77 4.52
N GLN A 76 10.46 -3.69 5.06
CA GLN A 76 11.59 -4.59 4.80
C GLN A 76 11.27 -6.05 5.16
N LEU A 77 10.40 -6.29 6.15
CA LEU A 77 9.97 -7.67 6.48
C LEU A 77 9.15 -8.30 5.37
N ILE A 78 8.32 -7.50 4.67
CA ILE A 78 7.56 -7.99 3.52
C ILE A 78 8.48 -8.33 2.36
N TYR A 79 9.45 -7.45 2.07
CA TYR A 79 10.44 -7.71 1.03
C TYR A 79 11.36 -8.88 1.41
N SER A 80 11.78 -9.01 2.68
CA SER A 80 12.54 -10.13 3.18
C SER A 80 11.82 -11.46 2.95
N LEU A 81 10.54 -11.53 3.28
CA LEU A 81 9.71 -12.70 3.01
C LEU A 81 9.69 -13.04 1.51
N LEU A 82 9.57 -12.06 0.65
CA LEU A 82 9.55 -12.27 -0.80
C LEU A 82 10.92 -12.75 -1.34
N PHE A 83 12.03 -12.33 -0.72
CA PHE A 83 13.37 -12.82 -1.09
C PHE A 83 13.59 -14.30 -0.83
N HIS A 84 12.78 -14.97 -0.03
CA HIS A 84 12.81 -16.43 0.09
C HIS A 84 12.28 -17.15 -1.17
N PHE A 85 11.49 -16.47 -1.99
CA PHE A 85 10.88 -17.03 -3.21
C PHE A 85 11.60 -16.63 -4.49
N THR A 86 12.30 -15.49 -4.50
CA THR A 86 13.01 -14.99 -5.68
C THR A 86 14.17 -14.08 -5.31
N SER A 87 15.27 -14.17 -6.07
CA SER A 87 16.40 -13.25 -5.96
C SER A 87 16.29 -12.00 -6.84
N ASN A 88 15.21 -11.86 -7.60
CA ASN A 88 15.00 -10.74 -8.50
C ASN A 88 14.45 -9.53 -7.75
N PHE A 89 15.27 -8.51 -7.52
CA PHE A 89 14.93 -7.27 -6.82
C PHE A 89 13.74 -6.54 -7.42
N GLN A 90 13.61 -6.51 -8.75
CA GLN A 90 12.50 -5.84 -9.43
C GLN A 90 11.17 -6.55 -9.15
N VAL A 91 11.16 -7.88 -9.18
CA VAL A 91 9.97 -8.68 -8.85
C VAL A 91 9.58 -8.47 -7.40
N VAL A 92 10.56 -8.54 -6.48
CA VAL A 92 10.32 -8.29 -5.04
C VAL A 92 9.72 -6.91 -4.82
N ARG A 93 10.25 -5.88 -5.49
CA ARG A 93 9.74 -4.51 -5.38
C ARG A 93 8.29 -4.40 -5.86
N ILE A 94 7.98 -4.94 -7.04
CA ILE A 94 6.63 -4.85 -7.62
C ILE A 94 5.61 -5.61 -6.74
N VAL A 95 5.93 -6.85 -6.38
CA VAL A 95 5.02 -7.68 -5.57
C VAL A 95 4.84 -7.09 -4.18
N GLY A 96 5.94 -6.65 -3.55
CA GLY A 96 5.89 -6.02 -2.23
C GLY A 96 5.07 -4.72 -2.24
N GLN A 97 5.23 -3.87 -3.27
CA GLN A 97 4.41 -2.67 -3.45
C GLN A 97 2.91 -3.01 -3.55
N VAL A 98 2.55 -4.05 -4.31
CA VAL A 98 1.15 -4.49 -4.41
C VAL A 98 0.64 -4.95 -3.05
N ILE A 99 1.39 -5.78 -2.32
CA ILE A 99 1.02 -6.25 -0.98
C ILE A 99 0.83 -5.07 -0.02
N LEU A 100 1.77 -4.14 0.02
CA LEU A 100 1.69 -2.95 0.86
C LEU A 100 0.49 -2.08 0.50
N THR A 101 0.20 -1.90 -0.79
CA THR A 101 -1.00 -1.19 -1.25
C THR A 101 -2.28 -1.88 -0.77
N LEU A 102 -2.34 -3.21 -0.81
CA LEU A 102 -3.49 -3.96 -0.29
C LEU A 102 -3.65 -3.81 1.22
N ILE A 103 -2.55 -3.81 1.99
CA ILE A 103 -2.56 -3.55 3.44
C ILE A 103 -3.10 -2.13 3.71
N PHE A 104 -2.63 -1.15 2.96
CA PHE A 104 -3.11 0.23 3.05
C PHE A 104 -4.61 0.34 2.78
N LEU A 105 -5.10 -0.27 1.72
CA LEU A 105 -6.51 -0.30 1.37
C LEU A 105 -7.36 -1.04 2.42
N ALA A 106 -6.84 -2.13 2.99
CA ALA A 106 -7.51 -2.85 4.08
C ALA A 106 -7.62 -1.99 5.34
N SER A 107 -6.57 -1.23 5.70
CA SER A 107 -6.60 -0.29 6.83
C SER A 107 -7.60 0.86 6.60
N TYR A 108 -7.69 1.37 5.37
CA TYR A 108 -8.70 2.36 4.99
C TYR A 108 -10.13 1.80 5.12
N LEU A 109 -10.38 0.59 4.62
CA LEU A 109 -11.68 -0.07 4.81
C LEU A 109 -12.02 -0.27 6.29
N PHE A 110 -11.01 -0.64 7.10
CA PHE A 110 -11.20 -0.76 8.56
C PHE A 110 -11.59 0.57 9.19
N CYS A 111 -10.96 1.68 8.79
CA CYS A 111 -11.32 3.02 9.22
C CYS A 111 -12.78 3.36 8.87
N LEU A 112 -13.18 3.14 7.61
CA LEU A 112 -14.55 3.38 7.16
C LEU A 112 -15.58 2.56 7.95
N ARG A 113 -15.25 1.30 8.29
CA ARG A 113 -16.11 0.45 9.13
C ARG A 113 -16.22 0.96 10.57
N GLY A 114 -15.22 1.64 11.07
CA GLY A 114 -15.29 2.32 12.36
C GLY A 114 -16.24 3.52 12.36
N ILE A 115 -16.33 4.23 11.23
CA ILE A 115 -17.19 5.41 11.08
C ILE A 115 -18.66 5.01 10.81
N ASP A 116 -18.89 4.08 9.90
CA ASP A 116 -20.24 3.68 9.47
C ASP A 116 -20.16 2.26 8.86
N LEU A 117 -20.52 1.28 9.66
CA LEU A 117 -20.39 -0.14 9.28
C LEU A 117 -21.23 -0.50 8.05
N GLU A 118 -22.47 0.06 7.96
CA GLU A 118 -23.42 -0.30 6.90
C GLU A 118 -22.96 0.22 5.54
N LYS A 119 -22.42 1.44 5.48
CA LYS A 119 -22.03 2.11 4.23
C LYS A 119 -20.54 2.00 3.92
N ALA A 120 -19.74 1.38 4.80
CA ALA A 120 -18.29 1.30 4.62
C ALA A 120 -17.87 0.67 3.30
N GLY A 121 -18.50 -0.45 2.92
CA GLY A 121 -18.19 -1.14 1.67
C GLY A 121 -18.50 -0.30 0.43
N GLU A 122 -19.64 0.38 0.42
CA GLU A 122 -20.04 1.25 -0.68
C GLU A 122 -19.10 2.45 -0.81
N ARG A 123 -18.82 3.13 0.32
CA ARG A 123 -17.86 4.26 0.36
C ARG A 123 -16.47 3.84 -0.09
N PHE A 124 -16.00 2.69 0.38
CA PHE A 124 -14.71 2.13 0.00
C PHE A 124 -14.59 2.00 -1.53
N TRP A 125 -15.53 1.33 -2.18
CA TRP A 125 -15.48 1.14 -3.62
C TRP A 125 -15.57 2.43 -4.42
N LYS A 126 -16.25 3.46 -3.89
CA LYS A 126 -16.36 4.77 -4.54
C LYS A 126 -15.11 5.63 -4.42
N THR A 127 -14.27 5.41 -3.38
CA THR A 127 -13.18 6.35 -3.04
C THR A 127 -11.79 5.72 -3.01
N ALA A 128 -11.67 4.41 -2.84
CA ALA A 128 -10.37 3.74 -2.67
C ALA A 128 -9.40 3.97 -3.84
N PHE A 129 -9.90 4.06 -5.07
CA PHE A 129 -9.07 4.33 -6.24
C PHE A 129 -8.39 5.70 -6.17
N LEU A 130 -9.02 6.71 -5.54
CA LEU A 130 -8.44 8.05 -5.39
C LEU A 130 -7.17 8.04 -4.53
N LEU A 131 -7.04 7.07 -3.62
CA LEU A 131 -5.86 6.91 -2.78
C LEU A 131 -4.67 6.27 -3.52
N VAL A 132 -4.94 5.60 -4.64
CA VAL A 132 -3.95 4.79 -5.37
C VAL A 132 -3.57 5.41 -6.73
N ILE A 133 -4.40 6.29 -7.26
CA ILE A 133 -4.17 6.92 -8.57
C ILE A 133 -3.01 7.94 -8.50
N PRO A 134 -2.11 8.00 -9.49
CA PRO A 134 -0.95 8.88 -9.49
C PRO A 134 -1.31 10.32 -9.87
N ILE A 135 -1.89 11.06 -8.93
CA ILE A 135 -2.34 12.45 -9.15
C ILE A 135 -1.51 13.50 -8.42
N SER A 136 -0.56 13.10 -7.58
CA SER A 136 0.25 14.04 -6.79
C SER A 136 1.62 13.46 -6.44
N ASP A 137 2.56 14.32 -6.02
CA ASP A 137 3.87 13.91 -5.51
C ASP A 137 3.77 12.98 -4.28
N ALA A 138 2.73 13.18 -3.45
CA ALA A 138 2.46 12.30 -2.32
C ALA A 138 2.25 10.83 -2.74
N TRP A 139 1.71 10.60 -3.94
CA TRP A 139 1.58 9.25 -4.50
C TRP A 139 2.94 8.55 -4.67
N ILE A 140 4.00 9.28 -5.07
CA ILE A 140 5.34 8.71 -5.23
C ILE A 140 5.81 8.11 -3.91
N PHE A 141 5.68 8.84 -2.79
CA PHE A 141 6.13 8.41 -1.48
C PHE A 141 5.21 7.35 -0.86
N LEU A 142 3.91 7.47 -1.05
CA LEU A 142 2.93 6.59 -0.42
C LEU A 142 2.78 5.26 -1.19
N ILE A 143 2.59 5.31 -2.50
CA ILE A 143 2.25 4.12 -3.29
C ILE A 143 3.47 3.56 -4.01
N MET A 144 4.22 4.40 -4.73
CA MET A 144 5.31 3.93 -5.56
C MET A 144 6.51 3.48 -4.72
N LYS A 145 6.90 4.26 -3.70
CA LYS A 145 7.96 3.90 -2.75
C LYS A 145 7.46 3.03 -1.61
N ALA A 146 6.16 3.07 -1.33
CA ALA A 146 5.49 2.39 -0.23
C ALA A 146 6.01 2.75 1.19
N TYR A 147 6.92 3.71 1.28
CA TYR A 147 7.66 4.08 2.49
C TYR A 147 6.76 4.53 3.63
N TYR A 148 5.74 5.34 3.34
CA TYR A 148 4.82 5.86 4.35
C TYR A 148 3.56 5.02 4.56
N ILE A 149 3.39 3.93 3.82
CA ILE A 149 2.21 3.06 3.97
C ILE A 149 2.04 2.58 5.41
N PRO A 150 3.07 2.10 6.14
CA PRO A 150 2.90 1.63 7.50
C PRO A 150 2.35 2.70 8.44
N ALA A 151 2.88 3.92 8.39
CA ALA A 151 2.45 5.01 9.25
C ALA A 151 0.99 5.42 8.98
N VAL A 152 0.62 5.54 7.71
CA VAL A 152 -0.76 5.89 7.32
C VAL A 152 -1.74 4.76 7.63
N ALA A 153 -1.33 3.50 7.45
CA ALA A 153 -2.15 2.34 7.79
C ALA A 153 -2.45 2.28 9.29
N VAL A 154 -1.45 2.52 10.15
CA VAL A 154 -1.64 2.62 11.62
C VAL A 154 -2.59 3.77 11.96
N SER A 155 -2.45 4.92 11.31
CA SER A 155 -3.34 6.06 11.52
C SER A 155 -4.79 5.72 11.16
N PHE A 156 -5.04 5.03 10.05
CA PHE A 156 -6.38 4.57 9.68
C PHE A 156 -6.95 3.55 10.67
N VAL A 157 -6.12 2.63 11.15
CA VAL A 157 -6.55 1.66 12.18
C VAL A 157 -6.89 2.40 13.47
N GLY A 158 -6.05 3.32 13.93
CA GLY A 158 -6.28 4.13 15.13
C GLY A 158 -7.57 4.94 15.05
N LEU A 159 -7.81 5.62 13.93
CA LEU A 159 -9.05 6.35 13.68
C LEU A 159 -10.27 5.43 13.68
N GLY A 160 -10.18 4.28 13.03
CA GLY A 160 -11.27 3.30 13.00
C GLY A 160 -11.61 2.76 14.38
N LEU A 161 -10.61 2.52 15.24
CA LEU A 161 -10.81 2.12 16.63
C LEU A 161 -11.44 3.26 17.46
N ALA A 162 -10.93 4.49 17.33
CA ALA A 162 -11.45 5.64 18.05
C ALA A 162 -12.93 5.92 17.73
N CYS A 163 -13.33 5.72 16.47
CA CYS A 163 -14.73 5.88 16.06
C CYS A 163 -15.66 4.79 16.61
N ARG A 164 -15.15 3.58 16.90
CA ARG A 164 -15.95 2.48 17.47
C ARG A 164 -16.22 2.61 18.97
N ILE A 165 -15.39 3.37 19.68
CA ILE A 165 -15.51 3.55 21.14
C ILE A 165 -16.56 4.60 21.48
N ARG A 166 -17.02 5.37 20.51
CA ARG A 166 -18.12 6.36 20.66
C ARG A 166 -19.48 5.71 20.45
#